data_81db13ce3bfe1891b80d5a1557ef53ea
#
_entry.id   81db13ce3bfe1891b80d5a1557ef53ea
#
_cell.length_a   1.000
_cell.length_b   1.000
_cell.length_c   1.000
_cell.angle_alpha   90.00
_cell.angle_beta   90.00
_cell.angle_gamma   90.00
#
_symmetry.space_group_name_H-M   'P 1'
#
loop_
_entity.id
_entity.type
_entity.pdbx_description
1 polymer ?
#
loop_
_entity_poly.entity_id
_entity_poly.type
_entity_poly.pdbx_seq_one_letter_code
_entity_poly.pdbx_strand_id
1 'polypeptide(L)'
;MSIVIPRRNWTTGTVYDYYRHDYGHYVTGSTSSVVTADSGATALYDATFYVLTDDNNVYKCLDNNGGVASTVKPTGTSNSILTTSPDGYKWKYMYSLSAAQQTNFLSTDFMAVATNSTVAAANTDGAIDIVKIKTAGSGGTDGTHTGISIKGDGSGELFP
;
A
#
# COMPACT_ATOMS: atom_id res chain seq x y z
N MET A 1 -23.94 11.22 -5.93
CA MET A 1 -23.70 10.19 -4.88
C MET A 1 -22.25 9.80 -4.98
N SER A 2 -21.50 9.69 -3.88
CA SER A 2 -20.10 9.26 -3.85
C SER A 2 -19.92 8.14 -2.83
N ILE A 3 -19.01 7.22 -3.09
CA ILE A 3 -18.57 6.25 -2.09
C ILE A 3 -17.61 6.97 -1.17
N VAL A 4 -17.72 6.73 0.12
CA VAL A 4 -16.82 7.28 1.15
C VAL A 4 -16.15 6.14 1.91
N ILE A 5 -14.93 6.39 2.36
CA ILE A 5 -14.13 5.47 3.19
C ILE A 5 -13.63 6.23 4.43
N PRO A 6 -13.21 5.54 5.49
CA PRO A 6 -12.63 6.20 6.66
C PRO A 6 -11.47 7.12 6.25
N ARG A 7 -11.46 8.33 6.80
CA ARG A 7 -10.39 9.29 6.58
C ARG A 7 -9.16 8.90 7.40
N ARG A 8 -8.03 8.81 6.73
CA ARG A 8 -6.74 8.52 7.37
C ARG A 8 -5.74 9.57 6.91
N ASN A 9 -5.48 10.56 7.77
CA ASN A 9 -4.52 11.61 7.45
C ASN A 9 -3.09 11.08 7.60
N TRP A 10 -2.21 11.47 6.68
CA TRP A 10 -0.80 11.27 6.91
C TRP A 10 -0.31 12.17 8.05
N THR A 11 0.45 11.61 8.97
CA THR A 11 1.04 12.30 10.10
C THR A 11 2.44 11.75 10.32
N THR A 12 3.42 12.64 10.49
CA THR A 12 4.80 12.24 10.77
C THR A 12 4.89 11.44 12.08
N GLY A 13 5.75 10.44 12.10
CA GLY A 13 5.94 9.59 13.27
C GLY A 13 4.91 8.46 13.43
N THR A 14 4.01 8.31 12.48
CA THR A 14 2.99 7.24 12.50
C THR A 14 3.48 6.03 11.70
N VAL A 15 3.21 4.82 12.22
CA VAL A 15 3.40 3.57 11.48
C VAL A 15 2.16 3.33 10.63
N TYR A 16 2.37 3.25 9.31
CA TYR A 16 1.32 2.87 8.35
C TYR A 16 1.52 1.43 7.90
N ASP A 17 0.42 0.76 7.58
CA ASP A 17 0.46 -0.59 7.06
C ASP A 17 0.78 -0.58 5.56
N TYR A 18 1.44 -1.60 5.05
CA TYR A 18 1.46 -1.83 3.62
C TYR A 18 0.22 -2.64 3.20
N TYR A 19 -0.24 -2.47 1.97
CA TYR A 19 -1.42 -3.18 1.49
C TYR A 19 -1.18 -4.69 1.43
N ARG A 20 -2.08 -5.44 2.05
CA ARG A 20 -2.25 -6.89 1.90
C ARG A 20 -3.75 -7.18 1.86
N HIS A 21 -4.17 -8.06 0.96
CA HIS A 21 -5.58 -8.46 0.85
C HIS A 21 -6.03 -9.41 1.98
N ASP A 22 -5.07 -10.08 2.61
CA ASP A 22 -5.29 -11.18 3.55
C ASP A 22 -5.21 -10.77 5.04
N TYR A 23 -5.23 -9.48 5.37
CA TYR A 23 -5.35 -9.04 6.76
C TYR A 23 -6.63 -9.62 7.40
N GLY A 24 -6.47 -10.26 8.55
CA GLY A 24 -7.54 -10.93 9.27
C GLY A 24 -7.76 -12.39 8.88
N HIS A 25 -7.08 -12.89 7.87
CA HIS A 25 -7.15 -14.29 7.47
C HIS A 25 -6.09 -15.13 8.20
N TYR A 26 -6.42 -16.40 8.43
CA TYR A 26 -5.46 -17.34 9.01
C TYR A 26 -4.37 -17.70 7.99
N VAL A 27 -3.14 -17.79 8.47
CA VAL A 27 -2.02 -18.28 7.66
C VAL A 27 -2.21 -19.79 7.44
N THR A 28 -2.21 -20.22 6.18
CA THR A 28 -2.29 -21.65 5.83
C THR A 28 -1.14 -22.43 6.44
N GLY A 29 -1.44 -23.48 7.18
CA GLY A 29 -0.44 -24.34 7.86
C GLY A 29 -0.03 -23.87 9.26
N SER A 30 -0.59 -22.79 9.76
CA SER A 30 -0.42 -22.32 11.12
C SER A 30 -1.72 -22.49 11.91
N THR A 31 -1.67 -23.13 13.07
CA THR A 31 -2.87 -23.50 13.84
C THR A 31 -3.50 -22.34 14.63
N SER A 32 -2.94 -21.13 14.63
CA SER A 32 -3.47 -20.05 15.46
C SER A 32 -2.99 -18.63 15.16
N SER A 33 -2.36 -18.35 14.04
CA SER A 33 -1.95 -16.96 13.74
C SER A 33 -2.80 -16.34 12.65
N VAL A 34 -3.43 -15.21 12.97
CA VAL A 34 -4.10 -14.33 12.02
C VAL A 34 -3.06 -13.39 11.41
N VAL A 35 -3.19 -13.07 10.14
CA VAL A 35 -2.37 -12.05 9.50
C VAL A 35 -2.73 -10.69 10.11
N THR A 36 -1.81 -10.13 10.87
CA THR A 36 -1.97 -8.84 11.56
C THR A 36 -1.14 -7.78 10.85
N ALA A 37 -1.69 -6.58 10.73
CA ALA A 37 -0.99 -5.43 10.21
C ALA A 37 0.03 -4.88 11.24
N ASP A 38 1.02 -4.12 10.79
CA ASP A 38 2.04 -3.53 11.67
C ASP A 38 1.45 -2.47 12.63
N SER A 39 0.30 -1.87 12.28
CA SER A 39 -0.51 -1.02 13.17
C SER A 39 -1.25 -1.80 14.26
N GLY A 40 -1.24 -3.14 14.20
CA GLY A 40 -2.03 -4.01 15.06
C GLY A 40 -3.43 -4.34 14.55
N ALA A 41 -3.83 -3.81 13.40
CA ALA A 41 -5.13 -4.13 12.81
C ALA A 41 -5.23 -5.60 12.41
N THR A 42 -6.34 -6.23 12.73
CA THR A 42 -6.66 -7.64 12.44
C THR A 42 -7.70 -7.80 11.33
N ALA A 43 -8.04 -6.71 10.65
CA ALA A 43 -8.95 -6.72 9.51
C ALA A 43 -8.48 -5.70 8.46
N LEU A 44 -8.74 -5.99 7.19
CA LEU A 44 -8.38 -5.10 6.09
C LEU A 44 -9.03 -3.71 6.21
N TYR A 45 -10.26 -3.66 6.72
CA TYR A 45 -10.97 -2.40 6.93
C TYR A 45 -10.27 -1.46 7.92
N ASP A 46 -9.65 -2.02 8.96
CA ASP A 46 -8.99 -1.25 10.03
C ASP A 46 -7.53 -0.92 9.70
N ALA A 47 -6.93 -1.64 8.75
CA ALA A 47 -5.54 -1.45 8.35
C ALA A 47 -5.31 -0.07 7.70
N THR A 48 -4.20 0.56 8.05
CA THR A 48 -3.89 1.96 7.68
C THR A 48 -3.00 2.05 6.44
N PHE A 49 -3.35 1.30 5.38
CA PHE A 49 -2.55 1.19 4.16
C PHE A 49 -2.77 2.31 3.14
N TYR A 50 -3.63 3.28 3.42
CA TYR A 50 -3.82 4.47 2.59
C TYR A 50 -3.86 5.72 3.47
N VAL A 51 -3.45 6.84 2.90
CA VAL A 51 -3.39 8.12 3.61
C VAL A 51 -3.86 9.26 2.72
N LEU A 52 -4.47 10.26 3.35
CA LEU A 52 -4.78 11.56 2.77
C LEU A 52 -3.74 12.56 3.27
N THR A 53 -3.08 13.26 2.36
CA THR A 53 -2.17 14.37 2.70
C THR A 53 -2.91 15.70 2.77
N ASP A 54 -2.27 16.71 3.33
CA ASP A 54 -2.76 18.11 3.36
C ASP A 54 -2.86 18.75 1.97
N ASP A 55 -2.18 18.17 0.97
CA ASP A 55 -2.35 18.54 -0.45
C ASP A 55 -3.61 17.91 -1.09
N ASN A 56 -4.47 17.27 -0.31
CA ASN A 56 -5.67 16.53 -0.73
C ASN A 56 -5.38 15.37 -1.70
N ASN A 57 -4.18 14.83 -1.65
CA ASN A 57 -3.78 13.66 -2.40
C ASN A 57 -3.91 12.40 -1.55
N VAL A 58 -4.39 11.32 -2.17
CA VAL A 58 -4.50 10.00 -1.54
C VAL A 58 -3.43 9.09 -2.08
N TYR A 59 -2.69 8.46 -1.18
CA TYR A 59 -1.64 7.51 -1.49
C TYR A 59 -1.92 6.15 -0.86
N LYS A 60 -1.51 5.09 -1.55
CA LYS A 60 -1.53 3.71 -1.06
C LYS A 60 -0.12 3.32 -0.66
N CYS A 61 0.04 2.80 0.55
CA CYS A 61 1.30 2.26 1.02
C CYS A 61 1.54 0.85 0.46
N LEU A 62 2.65 0.67 -0.23
CA LEU A 62 3.07 -0.61 -0.78
C LEU A 62 4.17 -1.28 0.03
N ASP A 63 5.00 -0.47 0.71
CA ASP A 63 6.05 -0.94 1.63
C ASP A 63 6.22 0.07 2.76
N ASN A 64 6.24 -0.38 3.98
CA ASN A 64 6.38 0.43 5.18
C ASN A 64 7.73 0.25 5.89
N ASN A 65 8.75 -0.21 5.15
CA ASN A 65 10.10 -0.43 5.66
C ASN A 65 10.14 -1.29 6.95
N GLY A 66 9.33 -2.36 6.97
CA GLY A 66 9.30 -3.28 8.12
C GLY A 66 8.58 -2.75 9.36
N GLY A 67 7.64 -1.81 9.21
CA GLY A 67 6.85 -1.25 10.31
C GLY A 67 7.52 -0.08 11.02
N VAL A 68 8.46 0.59 10.37
CA VAL A 68 9.08 1.82 10.89
C VAL A 68 8.11 2.99 10.75
N ALA A 69 8.16 3.96 11.67
CA ALA A 69 7.34 5.17 11.60
C ALA A 69 7.68 6.01 10.35
N SER A 70 6.67 6.44 9.61
CA SER A 70 6.84 7.32 8.46
C SER A 70 7.19 8.73 8.92
N THR A 71 8.25 9.29 8.35
CA THR A 71 8.74 10.64 8.67
C THR A 71 8.75 11.57 7.47
N VAL A 72 8.52 11.03 6.27
CA VAL A 72 8.53 11.79 5.02
C VAL A 72 7.17 11.70 4.34
N LYS A 73 6.50 12.86 4.22
CA LYS A 73 5.20 12.97 3.56
C LYS A 73 5.32 12.57 2.07
N PRO A 74 4.49 11.65 1.57
CA PRO A 74 4.45 11.37 0.15
C PRO A 74 3.95 12.61 -0.63
N THR A 75 4.59 12.91 -1.74
CA THR A 75 4.27 14.08 -2.57
C THR A 75 4.26 13.72 -4.06
N GLY A 76 3.64 14.58 -4.86
CA GLY A 76 3.53 14.41 -6.30
C GLY A 76 2.36 13.53 -6.72
N THR A 77 2.04 13.59 -8.01
CA THR A 77 0.87 12.91 -8.62
C THR A 77 1.27 11.96 -9.75
N SER A 78 2.54 11.53 -9.75
CA SER A 78 3.02 10.54 -10.71
C SER A 78 2.32 9.19 -10.51
N ASN A 79 2.03 8.49 -11.59
CA ASN A 79 1.52 7.12 -11.57
C ASN A 79 2.60 6.07 -11.27
N SER A 80 3.87 6.47 -11.21
CA SER A 80 4.97 5.61 -10.78
C SER A 80 4.98 5.46 -9.26
N ILE A 81 5.54 4.35 -8.79
CA ILE A 81 5.74 4.12 -7.36
C ILE A 81 6.82 5.07 -6.84
N LEU A 82 6.54 5.75 -5.75
CA LEU A 82 7.51 6.57 -5.03
C LEU A 82 8.42 5.65 -4.21
N THR A 83 9.61 5.37 -4.71
CA THR A 83 10.56 4.40 -4.13
C THR A 83 11.74 5.05 -3.40
N THR A 84 11.90 6.36 -3.54
CA THR A 84 13.08 7.10 -3.06
C THR A 84 12.84 7.86 -1.76
N SER A 85 11.81 7.49 -0.97
CA SER A 85 11.56 8.12 0.31
C SER A 85 12.69 7.80 1.30
N PRO A 86 13.29 8.82 1.96
CA PRO A 86 14.37 8.61 2.95
C PRO A 86 13.97 7.73 4.14
N ASP A 87 12.69 7.65 4.47
CA ASP A 87 12.16 6.76 5.53
C ASP A 87 11.94 5.32 5.05
N GLY A 88 12.26 5.01 3.78
CA GLY A 88 12.14 3.68 3.20
C GLY A 88 10.72 3.28 2.83
N TYR A 89 9.73 4.14 3.04
CA TYR A 89 8.37 3.89 2.59
C TYR A 89 8.26 3.93 1.08
N LYS A 90 7.36 3.08 0.53
CA LYS A 90 7.02 3.10 -0.89
C LYS A 90 5.53 3.38 -1.03
N TRP A 91 5.22 4.49 -1.67
CA TRP A 91 3.88 4.97 -1.85
C TRP A 91 3.48 4.97 -3.32
N LYS A 92 2.21 4.69 -3.61
CA LYS A 92 1.61 4.87 -4.93
C LYS A 92 0.53 5.93 -4.84
N TYR A 93 0.63 6.97 -5.65
CA TYR A 93 -0.44 7.95 -5.80
C TYR A 93 -1.68 7.28 -6.39
N MET A 94 -2.85 7.58 -5.83
CA MET A 94 -4.12 7.00 -6.26
C MET A 94 -5.01 8.04 -6.94
N TYR A 95 -5.31 9.14 -6.24
CA TYR A 95 -6.15 10.23 -6.74
C TYR A 95 -6.02 11.47 -5.86
N SER A 96 -6.52 12.60 -6.38
CA SER A 96 -6.69 13.83 -5.59
C SER A 96 -8.17 14.10 -5.37
N LEU A 97 -8.52 14.62 -4.19
CA LEU A 97 -9.87 15.08 -3.91
C LEU A 97 -10.11 16.43 -4.58
N SER A 98 -11.09 16.51 -5.47
CA SER A 98 -11.53 17.76 -6.06
C SER A 98 -12.18 18.70 -5.01
N ALA A 99 -12.22 19.99 -5.27
CA ALA A 99 -12.86 20.97 -4.37
C ALA A 99 -14.33 20.59 -4.04
N ALA A 100 -15.07 20.07 -5.02
CA ALA A 100 -16.44 19.62 -4.81
C ALA A 100 -16.50 18.37 -3.90
N GLN A 101 -15.55 17.44 -4.01
CA GLN A 101 -15.48 16.27 -3.14
C GLN A 101 -15.07 16.66 -1.71
N GLN A 102 -14.16 17.61 -1.56
CA GLN A 102 -13.79 18.16 -0.27
C GLN A 102 -14.98 18.83 0.42
N THR A 103 -15.71 19.68 -0.30
CA THR A 103 -16.86 20.40 0.27
C THR A 103 -18.01 19.47 0.64
N ASN A 104 -18.30 18.45 -0.17
CA ASN A 104 -19.50 17.65 -0.02
C ASN A 104 -19.30 16.34 0.75
N PHE A 105 -18.07 15.78 0.76
CA PHE A 105 -17.83 14.42 1.22
C PHE A 105 -16.60 14.26 2.13
N LEU A 106 -15.82 15.33 2.37
CA LEU A 106 -14.72 15.29 3.31
C LEU A 106 -15.19 15.73 4.69
N SER A 107 -15.16 14.83 5.65
CA SER A 107 -15.46 15.12 7.05
C SER A 107 -14.26 14.78 7.93
N THR A 108 -14.43 14.87 9.25
CA THR A 108 -13.44 14.40 10.23
C THR A 108 -13.17 12.91 10.07
N ASP A 109 -14.20 12.11 9.80
CA ASP A 109 -14.15 10.65 9.86
C ASP A 109 -14.11 9.99 8.48
N PHE A 110 -14.58 10.68 7.43
CA PHE A 110 -14.75 10.10 6.10
C PHE A 110 -14.15 10.97 5.00
N MET A 111 -13.71 10.34 3.92
CA MET A 111 -13.29 10.98 2.68
C MET A 111 -13.90 10.27 1.47
N ALA A 112 -14.08 11.03 0.37
CA ALA A 112 -14.59 10.50 -0.89
C ALA A 112 -13.57 9.55 -1.53
N VAL A 113 -14.08 8.52 -2.21
CA VAL A 113 -13.31 7.73 -3.17
C VAL A 113 -13.49 8.34 -4.56
N ALA A 114 -12.39 8.58 -5.25
CA ALA A 114 -12.37 9.05 -6.63
C ALA A 114 -11.66 8.04 -7.54
N THR A 115 -12.09 7.99 -8.78
CA THR A 115 -11.38 7.24 -9.83
C THR A 115 -10.37 8.16 -10.52
N ASN A 116 -9.22 7.59 -10.88
CA ASN A 116 -8.21 8.28 -11.68
C ASN A 116 -7.86 7.41 -12.89
N SER A 117 -8.34 7.81 -14.06
CA SER A 117 -8.15 7.05 -15.30
C SER A 117 -6.68 6.91 -15.69
N THR A 118 -5.85 7.91 -15.39
CA THR A 118 -4.40 7.85 -15.68
C THR A 118 -3.71 6.80 -14.82
N VAL A 119 -4.04 6.74 -13.53
CA VAL A 119 -3.50 5.72 -12.62
C VAL A 119 -4.03 4.34 -12.99
N ALA A 120 -5.31 4.23 -13.34
CA ALA A 120 -5.91 2.97 -13.77
C ALA A 120 -5.29 2.45 -15.08
N ALA A 121 -5.07 3.32 -16.07
CA ALA A 121 -4.45 2.96 -17.34
C ALA A 121 -2.97 2.58 -17.23
N ALA A 122 -2.29 3.03 -16.19
CA ALA A 122 -0.89 2.69 -15.93
C ALA A 122 -0.72 1.33 -15.23
N ASN A 123 -1.80 0.71 -14.77
CA ASN A 123 -1.74 -0.62 -14.18
C ASN A 123 -1.71 -1.67 -15.29
N THR A 124 -0.79 -2.62 -15.15
CA THR A 124 -0.75 -3.82 -15.98
C THR A 124 -1.30 -4.98 -15.14
N ASP A 125 -2.34 -5.63 -15.64
CA ASP A 125 -2.93 -6.77 -14.94
C ASP A 125 -1.90 -7.90 -14.84
N GLY A 126 -1.78 -8.49 -13.64
CA GLY A 126 -0.79 -9.54 -13.34
C GLY A 126 0.65 -9.05 -13.12
N ALA A 127 0.94 -7.75 -13.29
CA ALA A 127 2.27 -7.22 -13.00
C ALA A 127 2.57 -7.18 -11.50
N ILE A 128 3.80 -7.51 -11.13
CA ILE A 128 4.29 -7.40 -9.76
C ILE A 128 4.78 -5.96 -9.53
N ASP A 129 4.05 -5.19 -8.74
CA ASP A 129 4.43 -3.83 -8.38
C ASP A 129 5.57 -3.79 -7.35
N ILE A 130 5.60 -4.76 -6.42
CA ILE A 130 6.57 -4.78 -5.33
C ILE A 130 6.82 -6.20 -4.80
N VAL A 131 8.07 -6.48 -4.45
CA VAL A 131 8.44 -7.68 -3.71
C VAL A 131 8.93 -7.27 -2.33
N LYS A 132 8.26 -7.74 -1.28
CA LYS A 132 8.65 -7.50 0.10
C LYS A 132 9.32 -8.73 0.68
N ILE A 133 10.56 -8.59 1.13
CA ILE A 133 11.28 -9.64 1.84
C ILE A 133 10.82 -9.62 3.30
N LYS A 134 10.08 -10.64 3.72
CA LYS A 134 9.60 -10.77 5.10
C LYS A 134 10.70 -11.28 6.04
N THR A 135 11.54 -12.18 5.55
CA THR A 135 12.65 -12.73 6.32
C THR A 135 13.86 -12.78 5.39
N ALA A 136 14.87 -12.02 5.72
CA ALA A 136 16.13 -12.08 4.98
C ALA A 136 16.81 -13.44 5.21
N GLY A 137 17.33 -14.01 4.15
CA GLY A 137 18.20 -15.17 4.24
C GLY A 137 19.55 -14.80 4.86
N SER A 138 20.34 -15.81 5.21
CA SER A 138 21.73 -15.64 5.65
C SER A 138 22.66 -16.54 4.81
N GLY A 139 23.91 -16.10 4.64
CA GLY A 139 24.93 -16.88 3.93
C GLY A 139 24.81 -16.86 2.40
N GLY A 140 23.95 -16.03 1.83
CA GLY A 140 23.91 -15.79 0.40
C GLY A 140 25.08 -14.92 -0.07
N THR A 141 25.46 -15.05 -1.35
CA THR A 141 26.41 -14.15 -2.00
C THR A 141 25.63 -13.01 -2.67
N ASP A 142 26.05 -11.78 -2.47
CA ASP A 142 25.47 -10.63 -3.16
C ASP A 142 25.70 -10.73 -4.66
N GLY A 143 24.68 -10.48 -5.44
CA GLY A 143 24.76 -10.52 -6.90
C GLY A 143 23.43 -10.65 -7.59
N THR A 144 23.47 -10.68 -8.92
CA THR A 144 22.30 -10.93 -9.76
C THR A 144 22.09 -12.44 -9.86
N HIS A 145 20.96 -12.91 -9.39
CA HIS A 145 20.53 -14.29 -9.48
C HIS A 145 19.44 -14.43 -10.54
N THR A 146 19.65 -15.33 -11.50
CA THR A 146 18.70 -15.62 -12.59
C THR A 146 18.00 -16.96 -12.34
N GLY A 147 16.85 -17.18 -12.97
CA GLY A 147 16.14 -18.46 -12.89
C GLY A 147 15.42 -18.69 -11.55
N ILE A 148 15.14 -17.64 -10.78
CA ILE A 148 14.34 -17.76 -9.56
C ILE A 148 12.88 -17.99 -9.95
N SER A 149 12.33 -19.14 -9.59
CA SER A 149 10.90 -19.42 -9.78
C SER A 149 10.06 -18.65 -8.80
N ILE A 150 9.14 -17.83 -9.29
CA ILE A 150 8.08 -17.20 -8.51
C ILE A 150 6.84 -18.07 -8.64
N LYS A 151 6.32 -18.58 -7.52
CA LYS A 151 5.07 -19.34 -7.47
C LYS A 151 3.97 -18.46 -6.90
N GLY A 152 2.85 -18.38 -7.61
CA GLY A 152 1.64 -17.70 -7.17
C GLY A 152 0.42 -18.56 -7.42
N ASP A 153 -0.71 -18.16 -6.88
CA ASP A 153 -2.03 -18.76 -7.10
C ASP A 153 -2.84 -18.02 -8.20
N GLY A 154 -2.22 -17.06 -8.85
CA GLY A 154 -2.80 -16.32 -9.96
C GLY A 154 -2.95 -17.18 -11.21
N SER A 155 -4.02 -16.92 -11.98
CA SER A 155 -4.30 -17.61 -13.26
C SER A 155 -3.40 -17.15 -14.42
N GLY A 156 -2.51 -16.18 -14.20
CA GLY A 156 -1.50 -15.75 -15.14
C GLY A 156 -0.21 -16.54 -14.94
N GLU A 157 0.27 -17.22 -15.97
CA GLU A 157 1.60 -17.80 -15.94
C GLU A 157 2.63 -16.67 -15.80
N LEU A 158 3.29 -16.63 -14.66
CA LEU A 158 4.38 -15.72 -14.41
C LEU A 158 5.65 -16.32 -15.02
N PHE A 159 5.92 -15.90 -16.25
CA PHE A 159 7.18 -15.90 -16.98
C PHE A 159 7.83 -17.24 -17.34
N PRO A 160 8.21 -17.41 -18.61
CA PRO A 160 9.22 -18.41 -18.97
C PRO A 160 10.62 -18.01 -18.52
#